data_6e5d72b7a5d1ebc0c89e9b2c2a10994b
#
_entry.id   6e5d72b7a5d1ebc0c89e9b2c2a10994b
#
_cell.length_a   1.000
_cell.length_b   1.000
_cell.length_c   1.000
_cell.angle_alpha   90.00
_cell.angle_beta   90.00
_cell.angle_gamma   90.00
#
_symmetry.space_group_name_H-M   'P 1'
#
loop_
_entity.id
_entity.type
_entity.pdbx_description
1 polymer ?
#
loop_
_entity_poly.entity_id
_entity_poly.type
_entity_poly.pdbx_seq_one_letter_code
_entity_poly.pdbx_strand_id
1 'polypeptide(L)'
;ASTEWEGARYGAMPFQLPQARGYRVQLVRLDVDHVGRAVLLWDARVEMRFKDDRLVVVHRQRVANLSGLSLGSSRPEPRAFVPTEGLRFGLPAGYTAFTAEQTMSDLRIAAEGDNAVVRGSFPPTLDEPQEITYQYHLRVEGGDMEFVTTLPLPMVNATIASEAPRGLSLSVEGFPTAELRESRGERILVTGLQRRPAEAPMRTLRIRLTGIPAAAGHARLVATLGGVALVGAAFVVSKWPIRNED
;
A
#
# COMPACT_ATOMS: atom_id res chain seq x y z
N ALA A 1 23.87 -13.53 -6.03
CA ALA A 1 23.53 -14.37 -7.19
C ALA A 1 22.05 -14.17 -7.52
N SER A 2 21.73 -14.05 -8.79
CA SER A 2 20.34 -13.94 -9.26
C SER A 2 20.19 -14.61 -10.63
N THR A 3 18.99 -15.09 -10.91
CA THR A 3 18.59 -15.64 -12.22
C THR A 3 17.18 -15.20 -12.54
N GLU A 4 16.80 -15.21 -13.80
CA GLU A 4 15.46 -14.89 -14.27
C GLU A 4 14.88 -16.08 -15.04
N TRP A 5 13.59 -16.36 -14.82
CA TRP A 5 12.85 -17.40 -15.49
C TRP A 5 11.40 -16.98 -15.67
N GLU A 6 10.90 -17.00 -16.90
CA GLU A 6 9.51 -16.62 -17.25
C GLU A 6 9.07 -15.27 -16.65
N GLY A 7 10.00 -14.29 -16.62
CA GLY A 7 9.77 -12.97 -16.05
C GLY A 7 9.83 -12.89 -14.52
N ALA A 8 9.99 -14.02 -13.83
CA ALA A 8 10.24 -14.03 -12.40
C ALA A 8 11.74 -14.00 -12.11
N ARG A 9 12.16 -13.11 -11.23
CA ARG A 9 13.56 -13.00 -10.79
C ARG A 9 13.75 -13.70 -9.44
N TYR A 10 14.74 -14.56 -9.40
CA TYR A 10 15.14 -15.32 -8.22
C TYR A 10 16.51 -14.84 -7.77
N GLY A 11 16.65 -14.41 -6.53
CA GLY A 11 17.88 -13.88 -5.98
C GLY A 11 18.18 -14.42 -4.59
N ALA A 12 19.46 -14.57 -4.29
CA ALA A 12 19.91 -14.72 -2.91
C ALA A 12 20.03 -13.34 -2.28
N MET A 13 19.71 -13.23 -0.98
CA MET A 13 20.00 -12.01 -0.24
C MET A 13 21.49 -11.65 -0.39
N PRO A 14 21.83 -10.35 -0.45
CA PRO A 14 23.23 -9.92 -0.40
C PRO A 14 23.89 -10.47 0.86
N PHE A 15 25.04 -11.10 0.71
CA PHE A 15 25.84 -11.59 1.84
C PHE A 15 27.31 -11.26 1.60
N GLN A 16 28.02 -11.02 2.69
CA GLN A 16 29.47 -10.79 2.63
C GLN A 16 30.18 -12.14 2.52
N LEU A 17 31.08 -12.26 1.53
CA LEU A 17 31.94 -13.41 1.37
C LEU A 17 33.21 -13.21 2.23
N PRO A 18 33.42 -13.95 3.32
CA PRO A 18 34.70 -13.96 4.00
C PRO A 18 35.77 -14.52 3.05
N GLN A 19 36.95 -13.93 3.07
CA GLN A 19 38.06 -14.22 2.12
C GLN A 19 38.59 -15.67 2.13
N ALA A 20 38.23 -16.48 3.12
CA ALA A 20 38.81 -17.79 3.35
C ALA A 20 37.93 -19.00 3.07
N ARG A 21 36.68 -18.83 2.61
CA ARG A 21 35.74 -19.96 2.43
C ARG A 21 34.93 -19.83 1.14
N GLY A 22 34.80 -20.93 0.42
CA GLY A 22 33.80 -21.03 -0.67
C GLY A 22 32.38 -21.14 -0.12
N TYR A 23 31.40 -20.54 -0.84
CA TYR A 23 30.01 -20.61 -0.51
C TYR A 23 29.24 -21.30 -1.63
N ARG A 24 28.28 -22.12 -1.24
CA ARG A 24 27.30 -22.69 -2.17
C ARG A 24 26.03 -21.87 -2.02
N VAL A 25 25.60 -21.22 -3.08
CA VAL A 25 24.29 -20.54 -3.14
C VAL A 25 23.32 -21.44 -3.89
N GLN A 26 22.21 -21.73 -3.27
CA GLN A 26 21.11 -22.47 -3.90
C GLN A 26 19.98 -21.48 -4.20
N LEU A 27 19.59 -21.39 -5.46
CA LEU A 27 18.40 -20.64 -5.89
C LEU A 27 17.28 -21.66 -6.13
N VAL A 28 16.15 -21.43 -5.47
CA VAL A 28 14.95 -22.25 -5.67
C VAL A 28 14.11 -21.58 -6.75
N ARG A 29 13.87 -22.28 -7.84
CA ARG A 29 12.97 -21.86 -8.91
C ARG A 29 11.56 -22.30 -8.57
N LEU A 30 10.60 -21.40 -8.75
CA LEU A 30 9.18 -21.65 -8.65
C LEU A 30 8.55 -21.60 -10.05
N ASP A 31 7.48 -22.34 -10.26
CA ASP A 31 6.64 -22.14 -11.43
C ASP A 31 5.98 -20.77 -11.41
N VAL A 32 5.65 -20.24 -12.58
CA VAL A 32 5.05 -18.93 -12.72
C VAL A 32 3.53 -19.05 -12.91
N ASP A 33 2.80 -18.18 -12.22
CA ASP A 33 1.37 -17.95 -12.41
C ASP A 33 1.15 -16.54 -12.94
N HIS A 34 0.44 -16.38 -14.04
CA HIS A 34 0.08 -15.11 -14.64
C HIS A 34 -1.35 -14.66 -14.29
N VAL A 35 -2.14 -15.52 -13.67
CA VAL A 35 -3.56 -15.25 -13.35
C VAL A 35 -3.74 -14.63 -11.97
N GLY A 36 -2.89 -15.02 -11.02
CA GLY A 36 -2.87 -14.46 -9.66
C GLY A 36 -4.10 -14.79 -8.82
N ARG A 37 -4.71 -15.96 -8.98
CA ARG A 37 -5.91 -16.36 -8.20
C ARG A 37 -5.68 -16.41 -6.70
N ALA A 38 -4.45 -16.67 -6.28
CA ALA A 38 -4.06 -16.75 -4.88
C ALA A 38 -3.41 -15.43 -4.38
N VAL A 39 -3.47 -14.35 -5.16
CA VAL A 39 -2.82 -13.08 -4.84
C VAL A 39 -3.86 -12.05 -4.40
N LEU A 40 -3.55 -11.33 -3.34
CA LEU A 40 -4.44 -10.34 -2.76
C LEU A 40 -3.67 -9.14 -2.17
N LEU A 41 -4.37 -8.04 -1.97
CA LEU A 41 -3.92 -6.94 -1.14
C LEU A 41 -4.22 -7.26 0.33
N TRP A 42 -3.18 -7.66 1.04
CA TRP A 42 -3.29 -7.99 2.47
C TRP A 42 -3.61 -6.77 3.31
N ASP A 43 -2.98 -5.65 2.99
CA ASP A 43 -3.18 -4.37 3.66
C ASP A 43 -3.04 -3.23 2.65
N ALA A 44 -4.03 -2.38 2.56
CA ALA A 44 -4.06 -1.22 1.69
C ALA A 44 -4.14 0.04 2.56
N ARG A 45 -3.13 0.90 2.51
CA ARG A 45 -3.11 2.16 3.26
C ARG A 45 -3.07 3.33 2.31
N VAL A 46 -3.92 4.31 2.59
CA VAL A 46 -3.94 5.58 1.87
C VAL A 46 -3.83 6.69 2.91
N GLU A 47 -2.75 7.45 2.83
CA GLU A 47 -2.48 8.59 3.70
C GLU A 47 -2.56 9.87 2.89
N MET A 48 -3.27 10.85 3.41
CA MET A 48 -3.51 12.13 2.75
C MET A 48 -3.00 13.28 3.62
N ARG A 49 -2.22 14.18 3.02
CA ARG A 49 -1.66 15.35 3.70
C ARG A 49 -1.86 16.59 2.84
N PHE A 50 -2.20 17.68 3.49
CA PHE A 50 -2.32 18.96 2.81
C PHE A 50 -0.96 19.66 2.80
N LYS A 51 -0.53 20.08 1.61
CA LYS A 51 0.69 20.85 1.44
C LYS A 51 0.41 21.99 0.47
N ASP A 52 0.37 23.20 0.98
CA ASP A 52 0.02 24.42 0.23
C ASP A 52 -1.36 24.26 -0.47
N ASP A 53 -1.40 24.32 -1.79
CA ASP A 53 -2.57 24.15 -2.64
C ASP A 53 -2.77 22.70 -3.14
N ARG A 54 -2.13 21.72 -2.50
CA ARG A 54 -2.11 20.33 -2.95
C ARG A 54 -2.44 19.37 -1.84
N LEU A 55 -3.11 18.29 -2.22
CA LEU A 55 -3.26 17.09 -1.41
C LEU A 55 -2.21 16.08 -1.87
N VAL A 56 -1.28 15.75 -1.00
CA VAL A 56 -0.33 14.65 -1.20
C VAL A 56 -1.01 13.37 -0.78
N VAL A 57 -1.16 12.43 -1.69
CA VAL A 57 -1.76 11.12 -1.43
C VAL A 57 -0.68 10.05 -1.54
N VAL A 58 -0.45 9.35 -0.45
CA VAL A 58 0.53 8.26 -0.35
C VAL A 58 -0.22 6.93 -0.26
N HIS A 59 0.10 6.03 -1.15
CA HIS A 59 -0.39 4.66 -1.13
C HIS A 59 0.71 3.72 -0.65
N ARG A 60 0.38 2.88 0.35
CA ARG A 60 1.21 1.74 0.77
C ARG A 60 0.36 0.49 0.67
N GLN A 61 0.76 -0.39 -0.22
CA GLN A 61 0.03 -1.61 -0.55
C GLN A 61 0.89 -2.82 -0.21
N ARG A 62 0.36 -3.74 0.57
CA ARG A 62 1.04 -4.99 0.89
C ARG A 62 0.38 -6.12 0.12
N VAL A 63 1.11 -6.68 -0.83
CA VAL A 63 0.66 -7.78 -1.69
C VAL A 63 1.13 -9.10 -1.11
N ALA A 64 0.18 -9.99 -0.86
CA ALA A 64 0.45 -11.37 -0.43
C ALA A 64 0.12 -12.34 -1.55
N ASN A 65 1.05 -13.23 -1.85
CA ASN A 65 0.84 -14.39 -2.72
C ASN A 65 0.69 -15.63 -1.85
N LEU A 66 -0.54 -16.13 -1.74
CA LEU A 66 -0.91 -17.25 -0.89
C LEU A 66 -0.78 -18.61 -1.59
N SER A 67 -0.19 -18.66 -2.79
CA SER A 67 0.08 -19.93 -3.48
C SER A 67 1.01 -20.80 -2.62
N GLY A 68 0.73 -22.08 -2.54
CA GLY A 68 1.47 -23.01 -1.68
C GLY A 68 0.99 -23.07 -0.23
N LEU A 69 0.04 -22.19 0.18
CA LEU A 69 -0.63 -22.34 1.47
C LEU A 69 -1.64 -23.47 1.41
N SER A 70 -1.58 -24.34 2.40
CA SER A 70 -2.53 -25.43 2.56
C SER A 70 -3.84 -24.88 3.12
N LEU A 71 -4.84 -24.75 2.27
CA LEU A 71 -6.23 -24.54 2.67
C LEU A 71 -6.97 -25.87 2.62
N GLY A 72 -6.74 -26.72 3.61
CA GLY A 72 -7.35 -28.06 3.67
C GLY A 72 -6.39 -29.22 3.38
N SER A 73 -6.91 -30.33 2.82
CA SER A 73 -6.15 -31.57 2.61
C SER A 73 -5.17 -31.58 1.43
N SER A 74 -5.27 -30.61 0.53
CA SER A 74 -4.37 -30.47 -0.61
C SER A 74 -3.40 -29.30 -0.39
N ARG A 75 -2.11 -29.57 -0.55
CA ARG A 75 -1.06 -28.55 -0.52
C ARG A 75 -0.76 -28.16 -1.96
N PRO A 76 -1.28 -27.03 -2.45
CA PRO A 76 -0.95 -26.55 -3.80
C PRO A 76 0.54 -26.25 -3.90
N GLU A 77 1.13 -26.45 -5.05
CA GLU A 77 2.52 -26.06 -5.28
C GLU A 77 2.68 -24.54 -5.21
N PRO A 78 3.73 -24.05 -4.54
CA PRO A 78 4.03 -22.63 -4.49
C PRO A 78 4.42 -22.10 -5.89
N ARG A 79 3.81 -20.99 -6.31
CA ARG A 79 4.05 -20.37 -7.62
C ARG A 79 4.35 -18.87 -7.47
N ALA A 80 5.32 -18.37 -8.22
CA ALA A 80 5.55 -16.96 -8.32
C ALA A 80 4.47 -16.31 -9.20
N PHE A 81 3.84 -15.24 -8.76
CA PHE A 81 2.91 -14.48 -9.57
C PHE A 81 3.65 -13.41 -10.37
N VAL A 82 3.48 -13.42 -11.69
CA VAL A 82 4.04 -12.43 -12.61
C VAL A 82 2.93 -11.89 -13.48
N PRO A 83 2.37 -10.70 -13.17
CA PRO A 83 1.31 -10.11 -13.98
C PRO A 83 1.86 -9.71 -15.35
N THR A 84 1.30 -10.24 -16.44
CA THR A 84 1.78 -10.03 -17.81
C THR A 84 1.84 -8.55 -18.21
N GLU A 85 0.83 -7.76 -17.81
CA GLU A 85 0.76 -6.32 -18.10
C GLU A 85 1.13 -5.45 -16.88
N GLY A 86 1.55 -6.05 -15.78
CA GLY A 86 1.73 -5.40 -14.49
C GLY A 86 0.42 -5.26 -13.70
N LEU A 87 0.53 -4.99 -12.40
CA LEU A 87 -0.60 -4.62 -11.56
C LEU A 87 -0.91 -3.15 -11.77
N ARG A 88 -2.14 -2.83 -12.18
CA ARG A 88 -2.59 -1.47 -12.50
C ARG A 88 -3.46 -0.91 -11.38
N PHE A 89 -2.92 0.02 -10.62
CA PHE A 89 -3.66 0.79 -9.61
C PHE A 89 -4.15 2.08 -10.27
N GLY A 90 -5.46 2.31 -10.30
CA GLY A 90 -6.01 3.53 -10.89
C GLY A 90 -5.58 4.78 -10.15
N LEU A 91 -5.16 5.78 -10.88
CA LEU A 91 -4.86 7.12 -10.39
C LEU A 91 -6.02 8.05 -10.67
N PRO A 92 -6.34 8.99 -9.78
CA PRO A 92 -7.40 9.97 -10.03
C PRO A 92 -7.06 10.89 -11.20
N ALA A 93 -8.07 11.36 -11.89
CA ALA A 93 -7.89 12.36 -12.95
C ALA A 93 -7.22 13.62 -12.40
N GLY A 94 -6.29 14.19 -13.19
CA GLY A 94 -5.59 15.42 -12.82
C GLY A 94 -4.48 15.24 -11.77
N TYR A 95 -4.08 14.00 -11.45
CA TYR A 95 -2.91 13.78 -10.61
C TYR A 95 -1.64 14.38 -11.22
N THR A 96 -0.71 14.77 -10.36
CA THR A 96 0.59 15.32 -10.74
C THR A 96 1.68 14.78 -9.82
N ALA A 97 2.94 15.01 -10.16
CA ALA A 97 4.11 14.71 -9.32
C ALA A 97 4.11 13.28 -8.77
N PHE A 98 3.85 12.30 -9.67
CA PHE A 98 3.94 10.89 -9.30
C PHE A 98 5.38 10.53 -8.93
N THR A 99 5.54 9.87 -7.80
CA THR A 99 6.81 9.26 -7.37
C THR A 99 6.53 7.91 -6.74
N ALA A 100 7.47 6.98 -6.88
CA ALA A 100 7.41 5.66 -6.27
C ALA A 100 8.69 5.40 -5.49
N GLU A 101 8.56 4.77 -4.33
CA GLU A 101 9.72 4.29 -3.58
C GLU A 101 10.27 3.05 -4.28
N GLN A 102 11.57 3.07 -4.57
CA GLN A 102 12.28 1.88 -4.99
C GLN A 102 12.58 1.05 -3.73
N THR A 103 11.80 0.00 -3.53
CA THR A 103 12.11 -0.99 -2.50
C THR A 103 13.28 -1.87 -2.96
N MET A 104 13.93 -2.58 -2.04
CA MET A 104 14.97 -3.58 -2.36
C MET A 104 14.41 -4.78 -3.15
N SER A 105 13.13 -4.78 -3.47
CA SER A 105 12.46 -5.78 -4.31
C SER A 105 12.71 -5.50 -5.80
N ASP A 106 12.58 -6.54 -6.63
CA ASP A 106 12.68 -6.44 -8.09
C ASP A 106 11.48 -5.74 -8.74
N LEU A 107 10.61 -5.13 -7.94
CA LEU A 107 9.43 -4.43 -8.42
C LEU A 107 9.80 -3.08 -9.04
N ARG A 108 9.22 -2.80 -10.19
CA ARG A 108 9.31 -1.50 -10.87
C ARG A 108 7.94 -0.85 -10.87
N ILE A 109 7.89 0.36 -10.37
CA ILE A 109 6.64 1.13 -10.27
C ILE A 109 6.78 2.38 -11.12
N ALA A 110 5.84 2.59 -12.04
CA ALA A 110 5.81 3.76 -12.91
C ALA A 110 4.37 4.21 -13.16
N ALA A 111 4.19 5.51 -13.43
CA ALA A 111 2.90 6.01 -13.91
C ALA A 111 2.78 5.78 -15.42
N GLU A 112 1.67 5.19 -15.85
CA GLU A 112 1.33 4.95 -17.24
C GLU A 112 -0.14 5.35 -17.48
N GLY A 113 -0.34 6.50 -18.13
CA GLY A 113 -1.67 7.10 -18.25
C GLY A 113 -2.28 7.31 -16.88
N ASP A 114 -3.51 6.85 -16.68
CA ASP A 114 -4.26 6.98 -15.42
C ASP A 114 -3.99 5.81 -14.45
N ASN A 115 -2.80 5.18 -14.52
CA ASN A 115 -2.48 4.06 -13.65
C ASN A 115 -1.05 4.15 -13.10
N ALA A 116 -0.89 3.76 -11.83
CA ALA A 116 0.38 3.32 -11.29
C ALA A 116 0.55 1.83 -11.64
N VAL A 117 1.52 1.52 -12.49
CA VAL A 117 1.76 0.16 -12.98
C VAL A 117 2.95 -0.44 -12.24
N VAL A 118 2.72 -1.59 -11.64
CA VAL A 118 3.75 -2.35 -10.90
C VAL A 118 4.12 -3.59 -11.70
N ARG A 119 5.36 -3.68 -12.14
CA ARG A 119 5.92 -4.84 -12.84
C ARG A 119 6.95 -5.54 -11.98
N GLY A 120 7.06 -6.83 -12.14
CA GLY A 120 7.97 -7.70 -11.41
C GLY A 120 7.28 -8.96 -10.94
N SER A 121 7.95 -9.71 -10.08
CA SER A 121 7.44 -10.98 -9.57
C SER A 121 7.05 -10.88 -8.10
N PHE A 122 5.96 -11.56 -7.75
CA PHE A 122 5.44 -11.69 -6.40
C PHE A 122 5.62 -13.17 -5.97
N PRO A 123 6.72 -13.51 -5.32
CA PRO A 123 6.94 -14.86 -4.82
C PRO A 123 5.93 -15.19 -3.73
N PRO A 124 5.68 -16.48 -3.46
CA PRO A 124 4.87 -16.90 -2.32
C PRO A 124 5.48 -16.33 -1.03
N THR A 125 4.70 -15.58 -0.30
CA THR A 125 5.13 -14.97 0.96
C THR A 125 4.20 -15.42 2.07
N LEU A 126 4.75 -16.17 3.02
CA LEU A 126 4.05 -16.62 4.20
C LEU A 126 4.15 -15.60 5.34
N ASP A 127 5.29 -14.92 5.44
CA ASP A 127 5.62 -14.09 6.60
C ASP A 127 5.76 -12.60 6.27
N GLU A 128 6.17 -12.24 5.02
CA GLU A 128 6.39 -10.85 4.63
C GLU A 128 5.76 -10.52 3.28
N PRO A 129 4.52 -9.96 3.27
CA PRO A 129 3.92 -9.44 2.05
C PRO A 129 4.80 -8.37 1.40
N GLN A 130 4.91 -8.38 0.08
CA GLN A 130 5.68 -7.36 -0.64
C GLN A 130 5.01 -6.00 -0.56
N GLU A 131 5.78 -4.98 -0.21
CA GLU A 131 5.30 -3.60 -0.10
C GLU A 131 5.51 -2.83 -1.40
N ILE A 132 4.46 -2.12 -1.80
CA ILE A 132 4.40 -1.21 -2.94
C ILE A 132 4.06 0.16 -2.37
N THR A 133 4.96 1.12 -2.51
CA THR A 133 4.73 2.50 -2.05
C THR A 133 4.86 3.47 -3.22
N TYR A 134 3.83 4.28 -3.42
CA TYR A 134 3.84 5.38 -4.38
C TYR A 134 3.03 6.56 -3.86
N GLN A 135 3.30 7.74 -4.40
CA GLN A 135 2.56 8.96 -4.07
C GLN A 135 2.32 9.82 -5.30
N TYR A 136 1.30 10.64 -5.20
CA TYR A 136 0.96 11.66 -6.19
C TYR A 136 0.32 12.87 -5.52
N HIS A 137 0.20 13.95 -6.27
CA HIS A 137 -0.43 15.16 -5.80
C HIS A 137 -1.75 15.41 -6.54
N LEU A 138 -2.75 15.90 -5.82
CA LEU A 138 -4.00 16.43 -6.36
C LEU A 138 -4.07 17.92 -6.04
N ARG A 139 -4.55 18.72 -6.99
CA ARG A 139 -4.80 20.14 -6.77
C ARG A 139 -6.00 20.31 -5.85
N VAL A 140 -5.89 21.22 -4.88
CA VAL A 140 -6.96 21.53 -3.93
C VAL A 140 -7.40 22.97 -4.16
N GLU A 141 -8.70 23.15 -4.48
CA GLU A 141 -9.29 24.47 -4.72
C GLU A 141 -10.13 24.95 -3.51
N GLY A 142 -10.16 24.14 -2.42
CA GLY A 142 -11.02 24.35 -1.26
C GLY A 142 -12.40 23.72 -1.43
N GLY A 143 -13.19 23.68 -0.35
CA GLY A 143 -14.53 23.09 -0.36
C GLY A 143 -14.54 21.57 -0.28
N ASP A 144 -15.15 20.93 -1.24
CA ASP A 144 -15.31 19.47 -1.29
C ASP A 144 -14.47 18.86 -2.42
N MET A 145 -13.90 17.71 -2.15
CA MET A 145 -13.14 16.93 -3.13
C MET A 145 -13.57 15.47 -3.08
N GLU A 146 -13.74 14.88 -4.23
CA GLU A 146 -13.97 13.44 -4.36
C GLU A 146 -13.03 12.88 -5.42
N PHE A 147 -12.43 11.73 -5.12
CA PHE A 147 -11.62 11.00 -6.10
C PHE A 147 -11.78 9.49 -5.91
N VAL A 148 -11.47 8.77 -6.98
CA VAL A 148 -11.62 7.32 -7.05
C VAL A 148 -10.29 6.71 -7.42
N THR A 149 -9.92 5.64 -6.73
CA THR A 149 -8.79 4.79 -7.08
C THR A 149 -9.26 3.35 -7.25
N THR A 150 -8.76 2.65 -8.27
CA THR A 150 -9.07 1.24 -8.51
C THR A 150 -7.94 0.35 -8.03
N LEU A 151 -8.31 -0.82 -7.53
CA LEU A 151 -7.39 -1.82 -7.00
C LEU A 151 -7.37 -3.02 -7.93
N PRO A 152 -6.19 -3.48 -8.39
CA PRO A 152 -6.09 -4.61 -9.33
C PRO A 152 -6.41 -5.96 -8.69
N LEU A 153 -6.26 -6.05 -7.36
CA LEU A 153 -6.41 -7.28 -6.59
C LEU A 153 -7.50 -7.15 -5.52
N PRO A 154 -8.11 -8.27 -5.10
CA PRO A 154 -8.99 -8.28 -3.93
C PRO A 154 -8.28 -7.77 -2.69
N MET A 155 -8.96 -6.97 -1.88
CA MET A 155 -8.40 -6.37 -0.68
C MET A 155 -8.99 -7.03 0.59
N VAL A 156 -8.13 -7.29 1.58
CA VAL A 156 -8.54 -7.83 2.89
C VAL A 156 -8.67 -6.73 3.93
N ASN A 157 -7.62 -5.94 4.11
CA ASN A 157 -7.63 -4.83 5.06
C ASN A 157 -7.37 -3.52 4.34
N ALA A 158 -8.04 -2.45 4.76
CA ALA A 158 -7.72 -1.11 4.32
C ALA A 158 -7.78 -0.11 5.47
N THR A 159 -6.88 0.86 5.42
CA THR A 159 -6.86 2.00 6.33
C THR A 159 -6.70 3.26 5.49
N ILE A 160 -7.62 4.20 5.66
CA ILE A 160 -7.60 5.49 5.00
C ILE A 160 -7.43 6.56 6.08
N ALA A 161 -6.41 7.38 5.95
CA ALA A 161 -6.10 8.44 6.91
C ALA A 161 -5.92 9.77 6.19
N SER A 162 -6.35 10.85 6.82
CA SER A 162 -6.15 12.21 6.33
C SER A 162 -5.75 13.12 7.48
N GLU A 163 -4.80 14.03 7.25
CA GLU A 163 -4.68 15.19 8.13
C GLU A 163 -6.06 15.85 8.30
N ALA A 164 -6.35 16.31 9.51
CA ALA A 164 -7.65 16.84 9.88
C ALA A 164 -7.61 18.32 10.26
N PRO A 165 -7.41 19.25 9.29
CA PRO A 165 -7.65 20.65 9.56
C PRO A 165 -9.07 20.85 10.10
N ARG A 166 -9.28 21.94 10.85
CA ARG A 166 -10.59 22.20 11.46
C ARG A 166 -11.68 22.26 10.39
N GLY A 167 -12.77 21.55 10.62
CA GLY A 167 -13.93 21.49 9.73
C GLY A 167 -13.82 20.43 8.64
N LEU A 168 -12.68 19.74 8.48
CA LEU A 168 -12.56 18.66 7.52
C LEU A 168 -13.33 17.42 7.98
N SER A 169 -14.03 16.79 7.05
CA SER A 169 -14.62 15.45 7.20
C SER A 169 -14.08 14.52 6.12
N LEU A 170 -13.90 13.26 6.48
CA LEU A 170 -13.48 12.17 5.59
C LEU A 170 -14.58 11.13 5.53
N SER A 171 -15.00 10.76 4.33
CA SER A 171 -15.86 9.61 4.10
C SER A 171 -15.31 8.72 2.98
N VAL A 172 -15.47 7.41 3.14
CA VAL A 172 -15.06 6.42 2.14
C VAL A 172 -16.23 5.48 1.92
N GLU A 173 -16.60 5.26 0.67
CA GLU A 173 -17.75 4.41 0.33
C GLU A 173 -17.53 2.98 0.86
N GLY A 174 -18.51 2.47 1.63
CA GLY A 174 -18.47 1.14 2.22
C GLY A 174 -17.60 1.01 3.49
N PHE A 175 -17.04 2.11 4.00
CA PHE A 175 -16.27 2.13 5.24
C PHE A 175 -17.10 2.69 6.41
N PRO A 176 -16.73 2.36 7.65
CA PRO A 176 -17.25 3.04 8.84
C PRO A 176 -16.97 4.54 8.81
N THR A 177 -17.72 5.30 9.60
CA THR A 177 -17.46 6.74 9.80
C THR A 177 -16.05 6.96 10.30
N ALA A 178 -15.34 7.93 9.70
CA ALA A 178 -13.98 8.24 10.10
C ALA A 178 -13.94 8.80 11.52
N GLU A 179 -13.00 8.32 12.32
CA GLU A 179 -12.75 8.77 13.67
C GLU A 179 -11.65 9.84 13.69
N LEU A 180 -11.88 10.89 14.46
CA LEU A 180 -10.84 11.86 14.73
C LEU A 180 -9.89 11.31 15.80
N ARG A 181 -8.62 11.21 15.47
CA ARG A 181 -7.54 10.87 16.40
C ARG A 181 -6.61 12.07 16.56
N GLU A 182 -6.16 12.28 17.77
CA GLU A 182 -5.21 13.32 18.09
C GLU A 182 -3.96 12.67 18.70
N SER A 183 -2.80 12.91 18.09
CA SER A 183 -1.53 12.36 18.57
C SER A 183 -0.45 13.41 18.35
N ARG A 184 0.29 13.72 19.43
CA ARG A 184 1.40 14.69 19.42
C ARG A 184 1.04 16.07 18.82
N GLY A 185 -0.22 16.50 19.02
CA GLY A 185 -0.70 17.78 18.49
C GLY A 185 -1.13 17.74 17.00
N GLU A 186 -1.02 16.60 16.35
CA GLU A 186 -1.56 16.37 15.00
C GLU A 186 -2.94 15.75 15.08
N ARG A 187 -3.86 16.29 14.28
CA ARG A 187 -5.23 15.80 14.16
C ARG A 187 -5.35 15.00 12.88
N ILE A 188 -5.82 13.77 12.98
CA ILE A 188 -5.93 12.83 11.86
C ILE A 188 -7.32 12.21 11.86
N LEU A 189 -8.01 12.24 10.74
CA LEU A 189 -9.20 11.43 10.50
C LEU A 189 -8.77 10.07 9.98
N VAL A 190 -9.27 9.00 10.60
CA VAL A 190 -8.94 7.62 10.23
C VAL A 190 -10.20 6.79 10.11
N THR A 191 -10.31 6.04 9.03
CA THR A 191 -11.30 4.97 8.88
C THR A 191 -10.61 3.71 8.38
N GLY A 192 -11.15 2.56 8.74
CA GLY A 192 -10.59 1.27 8.34
C GLY A 192 -11.68 0.26 8.07
N LEU A 193 -11.37 -0.67 7.19
CA LEU A 193 -12.25 -1.77 6.82
C LEU A 193 -11.45 -3.07 6.82
N GLN A 194 -11.98 -4.08 7.50
CA GLN A 194 -11.50 -5.45 7.41
C GLN A 194 -12.58 -6.30 6.76
N ARG A 195 -12.24 -6.96 5.67
CA ARG A 195 -13.18 -7.81 4.94
C ARG A 195 -12.95 -9.28 5.26
N ARG A 196 -14.05 -10.01 5.29
CA ARG A 196 -14.01 -11.47 5.43
C ARG A 196 -13.86 -12.12 4.05
N PRO A 197 -13.24 -13.29 3.95
CA PRO A 197 -13.05 -14.00 2.67
C PRO A 197 -14.34 -14.27 1.89
N ALA A 198 -15.49 -14.39 2.58
CA ALA A 198 -16.80 -14.63 1.97
C ALA A 198 -17.46 -13.37 1.39
N GLU A 199 -16.94 -12.19 1.65
CA GLU A 199 -17.50 -10.94 1.17
C GLU A 199 -17.03 -10.64 -0.25
N ALA A 200 -17.88 -9.99 -1.06
CA ALA A 200 -17.52 -9.59 -2.41
C ALA A 200 -16.27 -8.70 -2.41
N PRO A 201 -15.27 -8.96 -3.26
CA PRO A 201 -14.02 -8.21 -3.25
C PRO A 201 -14.24 -6.74 -3.60
N MET A 202 -13.68 -5.86 -2.79
CA MET A 202 -13.64 -4.43 -3.10
C MET A 202 -12.50 -4.16 -4.07
N ARG A 203 -12.80 -3.48 -5.17
CA ARG A 203 -11.83 -3.11 -6.21
C ARG A 203 -11.77 -1.62 -6.48
N THR A 204 -12.55 -0.85 -5.74
CA THR A 204 -12.64 0.59 -5.93
C THR A 204 -12.73 1.26 -4.57
N LEU A 205 -11.93 2.29 -4.37
CA LEU A 205 -12.01 3.17 -3.21
C LEU A 205 -12.47 4.54 -3.70
N ARG A 206 -13.68 4.94 -3.29
CA ARG A 206 -14.21 6.30 -3.50
C ARG A 206 -14.03 7.08 -2.22
N ILE A 207 -13.17 8.09 -2.26
CA ILE A 207 -12.76 8.89 -1.11
C ILE A 207 -13.33 10.29 -1.30
N ARG A 208 -14.03 10.79 -0.29
CA ARG A 208 -14.59 12.15 -0.27
C ARG A 208 -14.06 12.90 0.95
N LEU A 209 -13.54 14.07 0.69
CA LEU A 209 -13.13 15.05 1.69
C LEU A 209 -14.09 16.25 1.58
N THR A 210 -14.66 16.68 2.69
CA THR A 210 -15.55 17.86 2.72
C THR A 210 -15.06 18.87 3.74
N GLY A 211 -15.31 20.15 3.48
CA GLY A 211 -14.85 21.21 4.34
C GLY A 211 -13.35 21.48 4.28
N ILE A 212 -12.75 21.24 3.12
CA ILE A 212 -11.34 21.57 2.89
C ILE A 212 -11.17 23.09 2.98
N PRO A 213 -10.26 23.60 3.85
CA PRO A 213 -10.02 25.03 3.94
C PRO A 213 -9.49 25.58 2.62
N ALA A 214 -9.87 26.79 2.25
CA ALA A 214 -9.32 27.47 1.09
C ALA A 214 -7.80 27.69 1.25
N ALA A 215 -7.03 27.62 0.16
CA ALA A 215 -5.56 27.68 0.14
C ALA A 215 -4.94 28.84 0.93
N ALA A 216 -5.62 29.99 0.99
CA ALA A 216 -5.19 31.14 1.79
C ALA A 216 -5.14 30.87 3.32
N GLY A 217 -5.85 29.85 3.80
CA GLY A 217 -5.81 29.41 5.21
C GLY A 217 -4.65 28.47 5.54
N HIS A 218 -4.08 27.81 4.55
CA HIS A 218 -3.01 26.81 4.74
C HIS A 218 -1.63 27.46 4.90
N ALA A 219 -1.37 28.59 4.28
CA ALA A 219 -0.08 29.29 4.37
C ALA A 219 0.33 29.68 5.80
N ARG A 220 -0.62 29.68 6.74
CA ARG A 220 -0.36 30.00 8.16
C ARG A 220 -0.16 28.78 9.05
N LEU A 221 -0.48 27.57 8.60
CA LEU A 221 -0.35 26.32 9.38
C LEU A 221 0.97 25.58 9.15
N VAL A 222 1.69 25.89 8.08
CA VAL A 222 2.95 25.22 7.70
C VAL A 222 4.16 25.68 8.50
N ALA A 223 4.03 26.66 9.39
CA ALA A 223 5.16 27.22 10.17
C ALA A 223 5.58 26.35 11.38
N THR A 224 5.03 25.18 11.60
CA THR A 224 5.44 24.29 12.70
C THR A 224 5.99 22.98 12.19
N LEU A 225 7.30 22.88 12.24
CA LEU A 225 8.19 21.72 12.21
C LEU A 225 7.52 20.39 12.65
N GLY A 226 7.33 19.45 11.75
CA GLY A 226 6.76 18.12 12.09
C GLY A 226 6.95 17.00 11.10
N GLY A 227 7.91 17.07 10.19
CA GLY A 227 8.05 16.13 9.06
C GLY A 227 8.52 14.70 9.36
N VAL A 228 8.78 14.29 10.62
CA VAL A 228 9.48 13.02 10.90
C VAL A 228 8.70 12.05 11.80
N ALA A 229 7.57 12.44 12.39
CA ALA A 229 6.96 11.68 13.49
C ALA A 229 5.89 10.64 13.09
N LEU A 230 5.36 10.64 11.87
CA LEU A 230 4.27 9.71 11.48
C LEU A 230 4.71 8.26 11.21
N VAL A 231 5.98 8.03 10.94
CA VAL A 231 6.53 6.68 10.72
C VAL A 231 6.53 5.84 12.00
N GLY A 232 6.58 6.46 13.17
CA GLY A 232 6.67 5.76 14.46
C GLY A 232 5.34 5.27 15.04
N ALA A 233 4.22 5.92 14.73
CA ALA A 233 2.94 5.61 15.37
C ALA A 233 2.26 4.34 14.82
N ALA A 234 2.55 3.97 13.57
CA ALA A 234 2.01 2.74 12.97
C ALA A 234 2.66 1.47 13.55
N PHE A 235 3.86 1.57 14.14
CA PHE A 235 4.58 0.42 14.72
C PHE A 235 4.05 -0.02 16.09
N VAL A 236 3.37 0.85 16.82
CA VAL A 236 2.92 0.54 18.19
C VAL A 236 1.65 -0.31 18.22
N VAL A 237 0.79 -0.19 17.20
CA VAL A 237 -0.48 -0.95 17.15
C VAL A 237 -0.27 -2.42 16.76
N SER A 238 0.83 -2.75 16.08
CA SER A 238 1.11 -4.12 15.63
C SER A 238 1.72 -5.03 16.71
N LYS A 239 2.05 -4.50 17.88
CA LYS A 239 2.71 -5.25 18.97
C LYS A 239 1.89 -5.38 20.27
N TRP A 240 0.57 -5.20 20.21
CA TRP A 240 -0.24 -5.48 21.39
C TRP A 240 -0.46 -6.99 21.50
N PRO A 241 0.09 -7.65 22.50
CA PRO A 241 -0.19 -9.06 22.72
C PRO A 241 -1.66 -9.22 23.11
N ILE A 242 -2.37 -10.08 22.38
CA ILE A 242 -3.70 -10.55 22.80
C ILE A 242 -3.49 -11.28 24.12
N ARG A 243 -3.94 -10.68 25.20
CA ARG A 243 -3.97 -11.30 26.51
C ARG A 243 -5.12 -12.30 26.49
N ASN A 244 -4.81 -13.58 26.35
CA ASN A 244 -5.77 -14.65 26.63
C ASN A 244 -6.01 -14.61 28.15
N GLU A 245 -7.22 -14.26 28.53
CA GLU A 245 -7.73 -14.56 29.87
C GLU A 245 -8.34 -15.95 29.82
N ASP A 246 -7.77 -16.85 30.63
CA ASP A 246 -8.29 -18.18 30.98
C ASP A 246 -9.62 -18.07 31.76
#